data_e054394a0ed95448ba9a1dede10359cc
#
_entry.id   e054394a0ed95448ba9a1dede10359cc
#
_cell.length_a   1.000
_cell.length_b   1.000
_cell.length_c   1.000
_cell.angle_alpha   90.00
_cell.angle_beta   90.00
_cell.angle_gamma   90.00
#
_symmetry.space_group_name_H-M   'P 1'
#
loop_
_entity.id
_entity.type
_entity.pdbx_description
1 polymer ?
#
loop_
_entity_poly.entity_id
_entity_poly.type
_entity_poly.pdbx_seq_one_letter_code
_entity_poly.pdbx_strand_id
1 'polypeptide(L)'
;MDEIGEMDLALQSKLLRVLQEKEITPLGSNKKQKIDVRIIAATNKNLEKAIEEGSFREDLFYRLNVITIGLPPLRERKEDIPLLVEHFINKYNINFKKNVKGIDPAALKMLENYDYKGNIRELENIIERAVALTNSNRITCKDLSPTVLNTTRNCENNNIIPVYIGEDLRTIEKKVILETLKRNDNNKSRTARILGITERTLRNKLKEYRKKQKN
;
A
#
# COMPACT_ATOMS: atom_id res chain seq x y z
N MET A 1 11.00 18.05 13.42
CA MET A 1 10.41 18.82 12.29
C MET A 1 9.90 17.80 11.30
N ASP A 2 8.64 17.84 10.99
CA ASP A 2 8.01 16.92 10.02
C ASP A 2 7.79 17.65 8.70
N GLU A 3 7.75 16.88 7.60
CA GLU A 3 7.54 17.38 6.23
C GLU A 3 8.47 18.56 5.84
N ILE A 4 9.77 18.46 6.18
CA ILE A 4 10.73 19.55 5.92
C ILE A 4 10.81 19.91 4.42
N GLY A 5 10.53 18.97 3.52
CA GLY A 5 10.50 19.19 2.07
C GLY A 5 9.34 20.05 1.57
N GLU A 6 8.37 20.41 2.45
CA GLU A 6 7.25 21.32 2.14
C GLU A 6 7.50 22.75 2.59
N MET A 7 8.65 23.00 3.22
CA MET A 7 8.97 24.32 3.80
C MET A 7 9.27 25.34 2.71
N ASP A 8 8.71 26.55 2.82
CA ASP A 8 8.99 27.66 1.92
C ASP A 8 10.46 28.09 1.97
N LEU A 9 11.04 28.53 0.84
CA LEU A 9 12.43 28.96 0.72
C LEU A 9 12.82 30.05 1.74
N ALA A 10 11.89 30.97 2.06
CA ALA A 10 12.11 32.01 3.04
C ALA A 10 12.30 31.45 4.47
N LEU A 11 11.55 30.40 4.82
CA LEU A 11 11.67 29.70 6.10
C LEU A 11 12.91 28.81 6.14
N GLN A 12 13.27 28.18 5.02
CA GLN A 12 14.51 27.41 4.89
C GLN A 12 15.74 28.28 5.21
N SER A 13 15.78 29.51 4.73
CA SER A 13 16.87 30.46 5.01
C SER A 13 16.95 30.83 6.50
N LYS A 14 15.81 30.97 7.17
CA LYS A 14 15.75 31.25 8.62
C LYS A 14 16.22 30.03 9.40
N LEU A 15 15.77 28.83 9.01
CA LEU A 15 16.19 27.58 9.65
C LEU A 15 17.69 27.37 9.52
N LEU A 16 18.29 27.63 8.34
CA LEU A 16 19.72 27.53 8.13
C LEU A 16 20.50 28.41 9.12
N ARG A 17 20.06 29.65 9.32
CA ARG A 17 20.68 30.55 10.32
C ARG A 17 20.61 29.98 11.73
N VAL A 18 19.45 29.46 12.12
CA VAL A 18 19.28 28.81 13.43
C VAL A 18 20.23 27.62 13.61
N LEU A 19 20.40 26.81 12.56
CA LEU A 19 21.34 25.68 12.55
C LEU A 19 22.82 26.09 12.67
N GLN A 20 23.15 27.23 12.07
CA GLN A 20 24.53 27.73 12.01
C GLN A 20 24.90 28.52 13.28
N GLU A 21 24.05 29.48 13.64
CA GLU A 21 24.32 30.42 14.73
C GLU A 21 23.93 29.87 16.12
N LYS A 22 23.04 28.86 16.17
CA LYS A 22 22.43 28.35 17.40
C LYS A 22 21.76 29.44 18.23
N GLU A 23 21.18 30.42 17.54
CA GLU A 23 20.49 31.54 18.14
C GLU A 23 19.11 31.73 17.49
N ILE A 24 18.14 32.13 18.29
CA ILE A 24 16.80 32.54 17.84
C ILE A 24 16.47 33.94 18.33
N THR A 25 15.62 34.61 17.59
CA THR A 25 14.99 35.87 18.05
C THR A 25 13.52 35.62 18.30
N PRO A 26 13.05 35.64 19.56
CA PRO A 26 11.63 35.44 19.86
C PRO A 26 10.74 36.48 19.19
N LEU A 27 9.51 36.12 18.86
CA LEU A 27 8.52 37.06 18.34
C LEU A 27 8.28 38.22 19.31
N GLY A 28 8.32 39.45 18.79
CA GLY A 28 8.15 40.67 19.60
C GLY A 28 9.39 41.10 20.38
N SER A 29 10.54 40.45 20.20
CA SER A 29 11.81 40.82 20.82
C SER A 29 12.88 41.03 19.77
N ASN A 30 13.80 41.95 20.04
CA ASN A 30 15.02 42.15 19.25
C ASN A 30 16.24 41.47 19.91
N LYS A 31 16.06 40.78 21.02
CA LYS A 31 17.16 40.12 21.73
C LYS A 31 17.37 38.71 21.22
N LYS A 32 18.58 38.39 20.77
CA LYS A 32 18.98 37.04 20.41
C LYS A 32 19.14 36.18 21.65
N GLN A 33 18.67 34.93 21.57
CA GLN A 33 18.81 33.92 22.61
C GLN A 33 19.54 32.70 22.04
N LYS A 34 20.58 32.25 22.75
CA LYS A 34 21.26 31.00 22.42
C LYS A 34 20.35 29.82 22.73
N ILE A 35 20.37 28.84 21.84
CA ILE A 35 19.65 27.59 21.99
C ILE A 35 20.61 26.41 21.90
N ASP A 36 20.36 25.40 22.73
CA ASP A 36 20.99 24.09 22.59
C ASP A 36 19.90 23.05 22.34
N VAL A 37 19.75 22.70 21.04
CA VAL A 37 18.71 21.80 20.58
C VAL A 37 19.29 20.77 19.62
N ARG A 38 18.75 19.55 19.69
CA ARG A 38 18.96 18.53 18.67
C ARG A 38 17.83 18.58 17.66
N ILE A 39 18.18 18.69 16.38
CA ILE A 39 17.20 18.75 15.30
C ILE A 39 17.07 17.38 14.66
N ILE A 40 15.83 16.91 14.53
CA ILE A 40 15.45 15.72 13.77
C ILE A 40 14.45 16.21 12.72
N ALA A 41 14.76 15.98 11.45
CA ALA A 41 13.91 16.32 10.32
C ALA A 41 13.39 15.06 9.65
N ALA A 42 12.16 15.09 9.16
CA ALA A 42 11.56 14.02 8.39
C ALA A 42 10.92 14.58 7.12
N THR A 43 10.96 13.80 6.05
CA THR A 43 10.29 14.13 4.77
C THR A 43 9.98 12.84 4.01
N ASN A 44 8.93 12.88 3.21
CA ASN A 44 8.60 11.87 2.22
C ASN A 44 9.06 12.27 0.81
N LYS A 45 9.57 13.49 0.62
CA LYS A 45 10.07 13.99 -0.66
C LYS A 45 11.53 13.59 -0.89
N ASN A 46 11.88 13.40 -2.16
CA ASN A 46 13.27 13.34 -2.58
C ASN A 46 13.85 14.76 -2.59
N LEU A 47 14.69 15.09 -1.58
CA LEU A 47 15.25 16.41 -1.44
C LEU A 47 16.27 16.76 -2.54
N GLU A 48 16.96 15.78 -3.14
CA GLU A 48 17.89 16.00 -4.25
C GLU A 48 17.14 16.51 -5.46
N LYS A 49 15.99 15.91 -5.80
CA LYS A 49 15.12 16.43 -6.86
C LYS A 49 14.56 17.81 -6.54
N ALA A 50 14.17 18.05 -5.29
CA ALA A 50 13.68 19.35 -4.84
C ALA A 50 14.75 20.45 -4.96
N ILE A 51 16.03 20.10 -4.81
CA ILE A 51 17.16 21.01 -5.06
C ILE A 51 17.29 21.32 -6.56
N GLU A 52 17.24 20.30 -7.42
CA GLU A 52 17.27 20.48 -8.88
C GLU A 52 16.11 21.37 -9.39
N GLU A 53 14.93 21.21 -8.79
CA GLU A 53 13.73 22.01 -9.08
C GLU A 53 13.76 23.40 -8.44
N GLY A 54 14.77 23.72 -7.63
CA GLY A 54 14.90 25.00 -6.94
C GLY A 54 13.90 25.23 -5.80
N SER A 55 13.18 24.19 -5.36
CA SER A 55 12.21 24.25 -4.27
C SER A 55 12.82 23.99 -2.89
N PHE A 56 14.03 23.43 -2.83
CA PHE A 56 14.79 23.22 -1.61
C PHE A 56 16.22 23.72 -1.75
N ARG A 57 16.76 24.33 -0.69
CA ARG A 57 18.11 24.91 -0.70
C ARG A 57 19.15 23.82 -0.45
N GLU A 58 20.18 23.83 -1.28
CA GLU A 58 21.30 22.90 -1.20
C GLU A 58 22.11 23.06 0.10
N ASP A 59 22.32 24.31 0.54
CA ASP A 59 23.06 24.62 1.78
C ASP A 59 22.35 24.08 3.04
N LEU A 60 21.03 24.16 3.07
CA LEU A 60 20.21 23.59 4.14
C LEU A 60 20.26 22.05 4.12
N PHE A 61 20.18 21.45 2.93
CA PHE A 61 20.28 20.00 2.77
C PHE A 61 21.54 19.45 3.39
N TYR A 62 22.72 19.96 3.03
CA TYR A 62 23.98 19.50 3.59
C TYR A 62 24.09 19.73 5.11
N ARG A 63 23.42 20.73 5.65
CA ARG A 63 23.43 21.00 7.08
C ARG A 63 22.53 20.06 7.88
N LEU A 64 21.45 19.59 7.28
CA LEU A 64 20.51 18.62 7.87
C LEU A 64 20.96 17.16 7.66
N ASN A 65 21.49 16.85 6.49
CA ASN A 65 21.80 15.49 6.04
C ASN A 65 23.13 14.97 6.59
N VAL A 66 23.28 14.96 7.92
CA VAL A 66 24.46 14.39 8.59
C VAL A 66 24.31 12.88 8.77
N ILE A 67 23.12 12.43 9.16
CA ILE A 67 22.77 11.01 9.31
C ILE A 67 21.39 10.81 8.70
N THR A 68 21.31 10.00 7.65
CA THR A 68 20.05 9.64 7.02
C THR A 68 19.58 8.28 7.50
N ILE A 69 18.31 8.22 7.93
CA ILE A 69 17.64 6.98 8.32
C ILE A 69 16.48 6.75 7.36
N GLY A 70 16.61 5.74 6.51
CA GLY A 70 15.53 5.31 5.61
C GLY A 70 14.53 4.43 6.37
N LEU A 71 13.25 4.82 6.37
CA LEU A 71 12.18 3.99 6.93
C LEU A 71 11.52 3.20 5.79
N PRO A 72 11.61 1.85 5.80
CA PRO A 72 10.95 1.04 4.78
C PRO A 72 9.43 1.14 4.91
N PRO A 73 8.70 1.11 3.79
CA PRO A 73 7.24 1.08 3.81
C PRO A 73 6.72 -0.23 4.42
N LEU A 74 5.47 -0.22 4.90
CA LEU A 74 4.88 -1.37 5.61
C LEU A 74 4.84 -2.65 4.75
N ARG A 75 4.68 -2.53 3.42
CA ARG A 75 4.72 -3.67 2.49
C ARG A 75 6.06 -4.43 2.47
N GLU A 76 7.15 -3.79 2.91
CA GLU A 76 8.50 -4.39 3.00
C GLU A 76 8.81 -4.97 4.38
N ARG A 77 7.92 -4.75 5.37
CA ARG A 77 8.02 -5.30 6.74
C ARG A 77 6.70 -5.92 7.19
N LYS A 78 6.23 -6.88 6.42
CA LYS A 78 4.93 -7.55 6.65
C LYS A 78 4.87 -8.31 7.97
N GLU A 79 6.01 -8.72 8.49
CA GLU A 79 6.17 -9.37 9.79
C GLU A 79 5.77 -8.48 10.98
N ASP A 80 5.76 -7.15 10.80
CA ASP A 80 5.30 -6.22 11.83
C ASP A 80 3.77 -6.11 11.88
N ILE A 81 3.06 -6.51 10.82
CA ILE A 81 1.61 -6.35 10.70
C ILE A 81 0.84 -7.01 11.85
N PRO A 82 1.12 -8.28 12.24
CA PRO A 82 0.41 -8.91 13.35
C PRO A 82 0.54 -8.13 14.66
N LEU A 83 1.72 -7.65 14.99
CA LEU A 83 1.98 -6.86 16.21
C LEU A 83 1.27 -5.51 16.17
N LEU A 84 1.29 -4.83 15.02
CA LEU A 84 0.58 -3.56 14.83
C LEU A 84 -0.94 -3.74 14.94
N VAL A 85 -1.49 -4.82 14.37
CA VAL A 85 -2.91 -5.16 14.46
C VAL A 85 -3.32 -5.38 15.91
N GLU A 86 -2.57 -6.14 16.67
CA GLU A 86 -2.84 -6.36 18.09
C GLU A 86 -2.79 -5.06 18.90
N HIS A 87 -1.78 -4.23 18.65
CA HIS A 87 -1.65 -2.90 19.27
C HIS A 87 -2.89 -2.03 18.98
N PHE A 88 -3.32 -1.94 17.73
CA PHE A 88 -4.47 -1.11 17.35
C PHE A 88 -5.79 -1.67 17.89
N ILE A 89 -5.99 -3.00 17.91
CA ILE A 89 -7.17 -3.59 18.55
C ILE A 89 -7.24 -3.18 20.02
N ASN A 90 -6.14 -3.27 20.76
CA ASN A 90 -6.10 -2.88 22.16
C ASN A 90 -6.39 -1.38 22.35
N LYS A 91 -5.79 -0.52 21.52
CA LYS A 91 -6.02 0.93 21.52
C LYS A 91 -7.50 1.26 21.32
N TYR A 92 -8.13 0.68 20.29
CA TYR A 92 -9.52 1.00 19.94
C TYR A 92 -10.56 0.28 20.81
N ASN A 93 -10.21 -0.82 21.46
CA ASN A 93 -11.04 -1.41 22.51
C ASN A 93 -11.27 -0.41 23.65
N ILE A 94 -10.22 0.30 24.06
CA ILE A 94 -10.32 1.33 25.11
C ILE A 94 -11.19 2.49 24.63
N ASN A 95 -10.94 3.00 23.40
CA ASN A 95 -11.64 4.16 22.86
C ASN A 95 -13.13 3.92 22.65
N PHE A 96 -13.50 2.72 22.16
CA PHE A 96 -14.89 2.37 21.85
C PHE A 96 -15.58 1.56 22.95
N LYS A 97 -14.90 1.31 24.08
CA LYS A 97 -15.40 0.47 25.19
C LYS A 97 -15.87 -0.90 24.72
N LYS A 98 -15.11 -1.51 23.80
CA LYS A 98 -15.34 -2.84 23.25
C LYS A 98 -14.36 -3.86 23.84
N ASN A 99 -14.63 -5.15 23.61
CA ASN A 99 -13.79 -6.26 24.07
C ASN A 99 -13.52 -7.23 22.92
N VAL A 100 -12.88 -6.73 21.86
CA VAL A 100 -12.43 -7.53 20.72
C VAL A 100 -11.13 -8.23 21.13
N LYS A 101 -11.14 -9.56 21.17
CA LYS A 101 -10.02 -10.39 21.66
C LYS A 101 -8.92 -10.63 20.61
N GLY A 102 -9.14 -10.21 19.36
CA GLY A 102 -8.16 -10.38 18.30
C GLY A 102 -8.80 -10.42 16.91
N ILE A 103 -8.06 -10.93 15.96
CA ILE A 103 -8.45 -11.09 14.55
C ILE A 103 -8.42 -12.56 14.14
N ASP A 104 -9.28 -12.95 13.21
CA ASP A 104 -9.26 -14.30 12.65
C ASP A 104 -8.04 -14.49 11.72
N PRO A 105 -7.44 -15.71 11.67
CA PRO A 105 -6.27 -15.98 10.84
C PRO A 105 -6.49 -15.66 9.36
N ALA A 106 -7.69 -15.91 8.82
CA ALA A 106 -8.03 -15.58 7.44
C ALA A 106 -8.03 -14.07 7.19
N ALA A 107 -8.58 -13.28 8.12
CA ALA A 107 -8.59 -11.84 8.05
C ALA A 107 -7.18 -11.24 8.21
N LEU A 108 -6.37 -11.80 9.11
CA LEU A 108 -4.97 -11.39 9.28
C LEU A 108 -4.16 -11.63 7.99
N LYS A 109 -4.30 -12.80 7.37
CA LYS A 109 -3.63 -13.12 6.11
C LYS A 109 -4.01 -12.16 4.98
N MET A 110 -5.24 -11.66 4.97
CA MET A 110 -5.66 -10.62 4.03
C MET A 110 -4.91 -9.31 4.27
N LEU A 111 -4.73 -8.92 5.52
CA LEU A 111 -3.97 -7.73 5.89
C LEU A 111 -2.48 -7.87 5.51
N GLU A 112 -1.85 -9.02 5.73
CA GLU A 112 -0.44 -9.28 5.36
C GLU A 112 -0.19 -9.20 3.84
N ASN A 113 -1.21 -9.47 3.03
CA ASN A 113 -1.13 -9.42 1.56
C ASN A 113 -1.53 -8.08 0.94
N TYR A 114 -1.93 -7.11 1.76
CA TYR A 114 -2.32 -5.79 1.29
C TYR A 114 -1.10 -4.86 1.16
N ASP A 115 -1.09 -3.96 0.16
CA ASP A 115 0.10 -3.16 -0.20
C ASP A 115 0.31 -1.90 0.65
N TYR A 116 -0.71 -1.45 1.37
CA TYR A 116 -0.65 -0.29 2.27
C TYR A 116 0.00 0.97 1.67
N LYS A 117 -0.63 1.60 0.70
CA LYS A 117 -0.15 2.88 0.13
C LYS A 117 0.01 3.97 1.19
N GLY A 118 -0.87 3.99 2.19
CA GLY A 118 -0.84 4.87 3.35
C GLY A 118 -0.07 4.30 4.56
N ASN A 119 0.67 3.19 4.38
CA ASN A 119 1.49 2.56 5.41
C ASN A 119 0.74 2.28 6.73
N ILE A 120 1.36 2.59 7.86
CA ILE A 120 0.80 2.32 9.21
C ILE A 120 -0.50 3.10 9.45
N ARG A 121 -0.63 4.32 8.93
CA ARG A 121 -1.86 5.10 9.07
C ARG A 121 -3.05 4.44 8.38
N GLU A 122 -2.83 3.82 7.23
CA GLU A 122 -3.88 3.08 6.53
C GLU A 122 -4.27 1.81 7.27
N LEU A 123 -3.30 1.04 7.78
CA LEU A 123 -3.57 -0.12 8.63
C LEU A 123 -4.35 0.27 9.88
N GLU A 124 -3.95 1.35 10.57
CA GLU A 124 -4.64 1.88 11.74
C GLU A 124 -6.11 2.19 11.43
N ASN A 125 -6.38 2.93 10.36
CA ASN A 125 -7.76 3.26 9.94
C ASN A 125 -8.59 2.01 9.61
N ILE A 126 -7.97 0.99 8.99
CA ILE A 126 -8.65 -0.28 8.69
C ILE A 126 -9.05 -0.98 9.99
N ILE A 127 -8.14 -1.07 10.97
CA ILE A 127 -8.42 -1.73 12.24
C ILE A 127 -9.39 -0.91 13.10
N GLU A 128 -9.26 0.41 13.16
CA GLU A 128 -10.21 1.29 13.82
C GLU A 128 -11.64 1.02 13.36
N ARG A 129 -11.85 1.04 12.03
CA ARG A 129 -13.14 0.75 11.43
C ARG A 129 -13.62 -0.66 11.75
N ALA A 130 -12.74 -1.66 11.65
CA ALA A 130 -13.10 -3.05 11.93
C ALA A 130 -13.53 -3.24 13.39
N VAL A 131 -12.83 -2.65 14.35
CA VAL A 131 -13.21 -2.67 15.77
C VAL A 131 -14.52 -1.93 15.99
N ALA A 132 -14.73 -0.78 15.35
CA ALA A 132 -15.97 0.00 15.48
C ALA A 132 -17.20 -0.77 14.98
N LEU A 133 -17.07 -1.50 13.88
CA LEU A 133 -18.20 -2.17 13.21
C LEU A 133 -18.45 -3.60 13.71
N THR A 134 -17.42 -4.31 14.19
CA THR A 134 -17.60 -5.71 14.62
C THR A 134 -18.55 -5.83 15.81
N ASN A 135 -19.46 -6.81 15.73
CA ASN A 135 -20.35 -7.20 16.83
C ASN A 135 -19.88 -8.52 17.50
N SER A 136 -18.76 -9.07 17.02
CA SER A 136 -18.18 -10.29 17.56
C SER A 136 -16.97 -9.99 18.45
N ASN A 137 -16.50 -11.00 19.18
CA ASN A 137 -15.28 -10.88 19.99
C ASN A 137 -13.98 -11.03 19.18
N ARG A 138 -14.07 -11.20 17.84
CA ARG A 138 -12.93 -11.25 16.92
C ARG A 138 -13.28 -10.53 15.62
N ILE A 139 -12.30 -9.86 15.03
CA ILE A 139 -12.42 -9.26 13.70
C ILE A 139 -12.41 -10.38 12.67
N THR A 140 -13.39 -10.39 11.79
CA THR A 140 -13.51 -11.34 10.67
C THR A 140 -13.27 -10.64 9.33
N CYS A 141 -13.16 -11.41 8.25
CA CYS A 141 -13.02 -10.84 6.91
C CYS A 141 -14.15 -9.87 6.53
N LYS A 142 -15.37 -10.07 7.08
CA LYS A 142 -16.53 -9.20 6.81
C LYS A 142 -16.41 -7.80 7.41
N ASP A 143 -15.62 -7.66 8.47
CA ASP A 143 -15.40 -6.40 9.17
C ASP A 143 -14.32 -5.54 8.48
N LEU A 144 -13.53 -6.14 7.58
CA LEU A 144 -12.50 -5.43 6.82
C LEU A 144 -13.10 -4.56 5.72
N SER A 145 -12.36 -3.52 5.32
CA SER A 145 -12.82 -2.61 4.27
C SER A 145 -12.95 -3.31 2.92
N PRO A 146 -13.89 -2.88 2.06
CA PRO A 146 -14.03 -3.41 0.70
C PRO A 146 -12.74 -3.33 -0.13
N THR A 147 -11.89 -2.34 0.13
CA THR A 147 -10.59 -2.16 -0.53
C THR A 147 -9.66 -3.34 -0.25
N VAL A 148 -9.54 -3.77 1.01
CA VAL A 148 -8.75 -4.95 1.40
C VAL A 148 -9.35 -6.23 0.83
N LEU A 149 -10.68 -6.37 0.88
CA LEU A 149 -11.40 -7.54 0.33
C LEU A 149 -11.21 -7.68 -1.18
N ASN A 150 -11.20 -6.59 -1.92
CA ASN A 150 -11.04 -6.61 -3.38
C ASN A 150 -9.60 -6.92 -3.81
N THR A 151 -8.61 -6.50 -3.03
CA THR A 151 -7.20 -6.80 -3.32
C THR A 151 -6.92 -8.30 -3.14
N THR A 152 -7.48 -8.91 -2.10
CA THR A 152 -7.34 -10.37 -1.86
C THR A 152 -8.17 -11.20 -2.84
N ARG A 153 -9.34 -10.73 -3.27
CA ARG A 153 -10.09 -11.36 -4.37
C ARG A 153 -9.26 -11.38 -5.65
N ASN A 154 -8.45 -10.37 -5.92
CA ASN A 154 -7.51 -10.38 -7.04
C ASN A 154 -6.33 -11.36 -6.82
N CYS A 155 -5.91 -11.64 -5.58
CA CYS A 155 -4.85 -12.63 -5.27
C CYS A 155 -5.39 -14.06 -5.22
N GLU A 156 -6.60 -14.28 -4.71
CA GLU A 156 -7.28 -15.60 -4.76
C GLU A 156 -7.94 -15.86 -6.12
N ASN A 157 -8.35 -14.80 -6.82
CA ASN A 157 -8.97 -14.83 -8.15
C ASN A 157 -8.00 -15.11 -9.29
N ASN A 158 -6.73 -15.43 -9.02
CA ASN A 158 -5.89 -15.99 -10.07
C ASN A 158 -6.48 -17.28 -10.69
N ASN A 159 -7.55 -17.85 -10.10
CA ASN A 159 -8.25 -19.02 -10.62
C ASN A 159 -9.71 -18.76 -11.04
N ILE A 160 -10.21 -17.53 -10.97
CA ILE A 160 -11.59 -17.18 -11.36
C ILE A 160 -11.55 -16.34 -12.63
N ILE A 161 -12.32 -16.76 -13.62
CA ILE A 161 -12.61 -15.98 -14.83
C ILE A 161 -14.00 -15.38 -14.63
N PRO A 162 -14.15 -14.04 -14.52
CA PRO A 162 -15.47 -13.44 -14.35
C PRO A 162 -16.32 -13.66 -15.60
N VAL A 163 -17.51 -14.22 -15.39
CA VAL A 163 -18.55 -14.41 -16.40
C VAL A 163 -19.75 -13.60 -15.99
N TYR A 164 -20.24 -12.74 -16.91
CA TYR A 164 -21.41 -11.91 -16.65
C TYR A 164 -22.67 -12.57 -17.22
N ILE A 165 -23.81 -12.44 -16.51
CA ILE A 165 -25.10 -12.94 -17.00
C ILE A 165 -25.45 -12.17 -18.27
N GLY A 166 -25.72 -12.90 -19.38
CA GLY A 166 -25.97 -12.33 -20.70
C GLY A 166 -24.80 -12.37 -21.68
N GLU A 167 -23.59 -12.81 -21.24
CA GLU A 167 -22.52 -13.11 -22.18
C GLU A 167 -22.81 -14.38 -22.97
N ASP A 168 -22.49 -14.36 -24.26
CA ASP A 168 -22.66 -15.55 -25.11
C ASP A 168 -21.64 -16.65 -24.72
N LEU A 169 -22.06 -17.91 -24.86
CA LEU A 169 -21.25 -19.08 -24.49
C LEU A 169 -19.91 -19.16 -25.24
N ARG A 170 -19.84 -18.64 -26.47
CA ARG A 170 -18.60 -18.64 -27.25
C ARG A 170 -17.58 -17.66 -26.68
N THR A 171 -18.03 -16.53 -26.20
CA THR A 171 -17.19 -15.53 -25.54
C THR A 171 -16.66 -16.06 -24.21
N ILE A 172 -17.52 -16.69 -23.42
CA ILE A 172 -17.13 -17.36 -22.18
C ILE A 172 -16.10 -18.46 -22.44
N GLU A 173 -16.40 -19.33 -23.39
CA GLU A 173 -15.49 -20.43 -23.78
C GLU A 173 -14.13 -19.92 -24.25
N LYS A 174 -14.11 -18.86 -25.06
CA LYS A 174 -12.87 -18.22 -25.52
C LYS A 174 -12.05 -17.67 -24.35
N LYS A 175 -12.67 -16.97 -23.40
CA LYS A 175 -12.04 -16.45 -22.19
C LYS A 175 -11.38 -17.60 -21.39
N VAL A 176 -12.15 -18.66 -21.14
CA VAL A 176 -11.68 -19.81 -20.36
C VAL A 176 -10.50 -20.51 -21.05
N ILE A 177 -10.61 -20.78 -22.36
CA ILE A 177 -9.54 -21.45 -23.12
C ILE A 177 -8.26 -20.63 -23.13
N LEU A 178 -8.34 -19.32 -23.42
CA LEU A 178 -7.16 -18.46 -23.53
C LEU A 178 -6.46 -18.28 -22.17
N GLU A 179 -7.23 -18.09 -21.11
CA GLU A 179 -6.68 -17.90 -19.77
C GLU A 179 -6.06 -19.20 -19.23
N THR A 180 -6.69 -20.35 -19.45
CA THR A 180 -6.12 -21.64 -19.07
C THR A 180 -4.86 -21.96 -19.85
N LEU A 181 -4.82 -21.61 -21.13
CA LEU A 181 -3.64 -21.80 -21.98
C LEU A 181 -2.46 -20.92 -21.51
N LYS A 182 -2.73 -19.64 -21.20
CA LYS A 182 -1.73 -18.71 -20.68
C LYS A 182 -1.11 -19.21 -19.37
N ARG A 183 -1.92 -19.74 -18.46
CA ARG A 183 -1.49 -20.26 -17.15
C ARG A 183 -0.71 -21.58 -17.23
N ASN A 184 -0.78 -22.27 -18.33
CA ASN A 184 -0.03 -23.50 -18.58
C ASN A 184 1.11 -23.29 -19.58
N ASP A 185 1.71 -22.11 -19.62
CA ASP A 185 2.88 -21.77 -20.45
C ASP A 185 2.69 -22.13 -21.93
N ASN A 186 1.46 -21.93 -22.44
CA ASN A 186 1.03 -22.31 -23.79
C ASN A 186 1.10 -23.83 -24.10
N ASN A 187 1.18 -24.66 -23.07
CA ASN A 187 1.17 -26.12 -23.22
C ASN A 187 -0.24 -26.63 -23.59
N LYS A 188 -0.46 -26.91 -24.88
CA LYS A 188 -1.77 -27.30 -25.40
C LYS A 188 -2.25 -28.64 -24.88
N SER A 189 -1.38 -29.60 -24.70
CA SER A 189 -1.72 -30.94 -24.22
C SER A 189 -2.21 -30.89 -22.78
N ARG A 190 -1.49 -30.19 -21.91
CA ARG A 190 -1.87 -29.98 -20.51
C ARG A 190 -3.17 -29.16 -20.38
N THR A 191 -3.31 -28.10 -21.19
CA THR A 191 -4.52 -27.27 -21.24
C THR A 191 -5.75 -28.06 -21.67
N ALA A 192 -5.63 -28.88 -22.71
CA ALA A 192 -6.73 -29.72 -23.18
C ALA A 192 -7.20 -30.71 -22.10
N ARG A 193 -6.25 -31.31 -21.36
CA ARG A 193 -6.55 -32.24 -20.25
C ARG A 193 -7.32 -31.52 -19.12
N ILE A 194 -6.89 -30.30 -18.74
CA ILE A 194 -7.55 -29.50 -17.70
C ILE A 194 -8.97 -29.11 -18.11
N LEU A 195 -9.16 -28.74 -19.38
CA LEU A 195 -10.46 -28.34 -19.92
C LEU A 195 -11.38 -29.51 -20.29
N GLY A 196 -10.94 -30.76 -20.14
CA GLY A 196 -11.74 -31.94 -20.49
C GLY A 196 -12.01 -32.09 -22.00
N ILE A 197 -11.18 -31.49 -22.86
CA ILE A 197 -11.33 -31.55 -24.31
C ILE A 197 -10.10 -32.21 -24.96
N THR A 198 -10.25 -32.64 -26.23
CA THR A 198 -9.11 -33.21 -26.98
C THR A 198 -8.16 -32.07 -27.43
N GLU A 199 -6.87 -32.40 -27.56
CA GLU A 199 -5.89 -31.44 -28.07
C GLU A 199 -6.24 -30.96 -29.51
N ARG A 200 -6.84 -31.84 -30.33
CA ARG A 200 -7.33 -31.51 -31.68
C ARG A 200 -8.45 -30.45 -31.61
N THR A 201 -9.39 -30.59 -30.67
CA THR A 201 -10.48 -29.61 -30.45
C THR A 201 -9.89 -28.27 -30.03
N LEU A 202 -8.96 -28.25 -29.07
CA LEU A 202 -8.28 -27.04 -28.63
C LEU A 202 -7.56 -26.32 -29.78
N ARG A 203 -6.82 -27.04 -30.59
CA ARG A 203 -6.12 -26.47 -31.76
C ARG A 203 -7.08 -25.87 -32.79
N ASN A 204 -8.21 -26.51 -33.05
CA ASN A 204 -9.23 -25.99 -33.96
C ASN A 204 -9.86 -24.68 -33.44
N LYS A 205 -10.22 -24.62 -32.16
CA LYS A 205 -10.77 -23.43 -31.54
C LYS A 205 -9.75 -22.27 -31.54
N LEU A 206 -8.50 -22.52 -31.22
CA LEU A 206 -7.45 -21.50 -31.31
C LEU A 206 -7.24 -20.97 -32.73
N LYS A 207 -7.37 -21.82 -33.77
CA LYS A 207 -7.33 -21.37 -35.18
C LYS A 207 -8.53 -20.48 -35.52
N GLU A 208 -9.74 -20.84 -35.06
CA GLU A 208 -10.95 -20.05 -35.27
C GLU A 208 -10.84 -18.66 -34.63
N TYR A 209 -10.34 -18.57 -33.38
CA TYR A 209 -10.15 -17.32 -32.70
C TYR A 209 -9.17 -16.36 -33.37
N ARG A 210 -8.08 -16.93 -34.00
CA ARG A 210 -7.09 -16.14 -34.75
C ARG A 210 -7.65 -15.60 -36.06
N LYS A 211 -8.53 -16.36 -36.76
CA LYS A 211 -9.15 -15.90 -38.00
C LYS A 211 -10.10 -14.71 -37.80
N LYS A 212 -10.85 -14.69 -36.67
CA LYS A 212 -11.78 -13.59 -36.32
C LYS A 212 -11.10 -12.31 -35.81
N GLN A 213 -9.79 -12.32 -35.56
CA GLN A 213 -9.04 -11.10 -35.18
C GLN A 213 -8.43 -10.38 -36.39
N LYS A 214 -8.52 -10.97 -37.60
CA LYS A 214 -7.95 -10.42 -38.85
C LYS A 214 -9.02 -9.81 -39.80
N ASN A 215 -10.27 -9.91 -39.42
CA ASN A 215 -11.41 -9.21 -40.05
C ASN A 215 -11.95 -8.19 -39.06
#